data_aecbfbe5eaff24974b320fe2dc81035d
#
_entry.id   aecbfbe5eaff24974b320fe2dc81035d
#
_cell.length_a   1.000
_cell.length_b   1.000
_cell.length_c   1.000
_cell.angle_alpha   90.00
_cell.angle_beta   90.00
_cell.angle_gamma   90.00
#
_symmetry.space_group_name_H-M   'P 1'
#
loop_
_entity.id
_entity.type
_entity.pdbx_description
1 polymer ?
#
loop_
_entity_poly.entity_id
_entity_poly.type
_entity_poly.pdbx_seq_one_letter_code
_entity_poly.pdbx_strand_id
1 'polypeptide(L)'
;RQMCIRDSWIALGLITFLYLIYSKRRAPYGRHVKKKHGILIDNSFGWFIMELPALIIMPVLSLQNTDNPLVTLIVFIWFLHYFNRSIIFPLRINTKKKRIPILIVLSAFTFNTINGLFNGYHVQINVSETNIFEYNIILGVLIFSIGMIINVTSDNKLISLRKEKMGYKIPNGKLFNFVSCPNYLGEIIE
;
A
#
# COMPACT_ATOMS: atom_id res chain seq x y z
N ARG A 1 -16.17 12.14 -19.30
CA ARG A 1 -14.71 11.84 -19.36
C ARG A 1 -14.16 11.18 -18.07
N GLN A 2 -14.59 11.62 -16.88
CA GLN A 2 -14.11 11.03 -15.62
C GLN A 2 -14.52 9.55 -15.45
N MET A 3 -15.75 9.17 -15.83
CA MET A 3 -16.21 7.78 -15.80
C MET A 3 -15.34 6.87 -16.68
N CYS A 4 -15.00 7.31 -17.89
CA CYS A 4 -14.16 6.51 -18.80
C CYS A 4 -12.74 6.20 -18.23
N ILE A 5 -12.15 7.15 -17.51
CA ILE A 5 -10.80 6.95 -16.93
C ILE A 5 -10.88 5.94 -15.79
N ARG A 6 -11.87 6.07 -14.90
CA ARG A 6 -12.10 5.12 -13.80
C ARG A 6 -12.36 3.70 -14.34
N ASP A 7 -13.23 3.58 -15.33
CA ASP A 7 -13.61 2.28 -15.91
C ASP A 7 -12.41 1.63 -16.62
N SER A 8 -11.59 2.43 -17.31
CA SER A 8 -10.34 1.95 -17.91
C SER A 8 -9.34 1.44 -16.86
N TRP A 9 -9.26 2.11 -15.69
CA TRP A 9 -8.38 1.70 -14.60
C TRP A 9 -8.83 0.39 -13.95
N ILE A 10 -10.15 0.23 -13.73
CA ILE A 10 -10.75 -1.00 -13.24
C ILE A 10 -10.51 -2.15 -14.26
N ALA A 11 -10.75 -1.88 -15.54
CA ALA A 11 -10.51 -2.86 -16.60
C ALA A 11 -9.05 -3.31 -16.67
N LEU A 12 -8.09 -2.37 -16.55
CA LEU A 12 -6.67 -2.69 -16.50
C LEU A 12 -6.32 -3.56 -15.28
N GLY A 13 -6.90 -3.27 -14.13
CA GLY A 13 -6.75 -4.08 -12.92
C GLY A 13 -7.26 -5.51 -13.11
N LEU A 14 -8.46 -5.66 -13.67
CA LEU A 14 -9.05 -6.97 -13.98
C LEU A 14 -8.21 -7.76 -15.01
N ILE A 15 -7.77 -7.11 -16.08
CA ILE A 15 -6.92 -7.75 -17.10
C ILE A 15 -5.61 -8.23 -16.48
N THR A 16 -4.97 -7.39 -15.65
CA THR A 16 -3.74 -7.75 -14.95
C THR A 16 -3.97 -8.92 -13.99
N PHE A 17 -5.05 -8.90 -13.23
CA PHE A 17 -5.43 -9.98 -12.32
C PHE A 17 -5.63 -11.31 -13.06
N LEU A 18 -6.41 -11.31 -14.13
CA LEU A 18 -6.65 -12.48 -14.97
C LEU A 18 -5.34 -12.99 -15.59
N TYR A 19 -4.52 -12.07 -16.14
CA TYR A 19 -3.21 -12.43 -16.68
C TYR A 19 -2.32 -13.13 -15.65
N LEU A 20 -2.26 -12.62 -14.40
CA LEU A 20 -1.45 -13.22 -13.34
C LEU A 20 -1.95 -14.62 -12.95
N ILE A 21 -3.28 -14.83 -12.91
CA ILE A 21 -3.86 -16.15 -12.63
C ILE A 21 -3.52 -17.16 -13.76
N TYR A 22 -3.77 -16.78 -15.01
CA TYR A 22 -3.58 -17.70 -16.15
C TYR A 22 -2.11 -17.94 -16.49
N SER A 23 -1.25 -16.91 -16.37
CA SER A 23 0.16 -17.05 -16.73
C SER A 23 0.97 -17.90 -15.77
N LYS A 24 0.47 -18.14 -14.55
CA LYS A 24 1.17 -18.84 -13.44
C LYS A 24 2.59 -18.29 -13.18
N ARG A 25 2.89 -17.08 -13.68
CA ARG A 25 4.20 -16.44 -13.52
C ARG A 25 4.34 -15.92 -12.10
N ARG A 26 5.46 -16.23 -11.46
CA ARG A 26 5.77 -15.70 -10.14
C ARG A 26 6.45 -14.35 -10.29
N ALA A 27 5.95 -13.36 -9.57
CA ALA A 27 6.59 -12.05 -9.52
C ALA A 27 8.05 -12.20 -9.04
N PRO A 28 9.01 -11.50 -9.66
CA PRO A 28 10.42 -11.56 -9.27
C PRO A 28 10.66 -10.76 -7.99
N TYR A 29 10.04 -11.18 -6.89
CA TYR A 29 10.07 -10.52 -5.60
C TYR A 29 10.50 -11.49 -4.48
N GLY A 30 11.13 -10.96 -3.43
CA GLY A 30 11.55 -11.73 -2.27
C GLY A 30 12.49 -12.90 -2.62
N ARG A 31 12.11 -14.14 -2.30
CA ARG A 31 12.90 -15.34 -2.59
C ARG A 31 13.00 -15.70 -4.07
N HIS A 32 12.17 -15.11 -4.91
CA HIS A 32 12.10 -15.37 -6.35
C HIS A 32 12.97 -14.43 -7.18
N VAL A 33 13.65 -13.47 -6.54
CA VAL A 33 14.60 -12.57 -7.22
C VAL A 33 15.81 -13.37 -7.70
N LYS A 34 16.15 -13.22 -8.98
CA LYS A 34 17.32 -13.81 -9.63
C LYS A 34 18.14 -12.71 -10.32
N LYS A 35 19.45 -12.93 -10.53
CA LYS A 35 20.31 -11.97 -11.24
C LYS A 35 19.80 -11.58 -12.65
N LYS A 36 19.09 -12.48 -13.31
CA LYS A 36 18.48 -12.25 -14.63
C LYS A 36 17.36 -11.20 -14.66
N HIS A 37 16.91 -10.71 -13.52
CA HIS A 37 15.82 -9.72 -13.44
C HIS A 37 16.30 -8.26 -13.58
N GLY A 38 17.50 -8.04 -14.14
CA GLY A 38 18.06 -6.74 -14.44
C GLY A 38 18.70 -6.06 -13.22
N ILE A 39 18.64 -4.72 -13.19
CA ILE A 39 19.26 -3.91 -12.14
C ILE A 39 18.54 -4.16 -10.82
N LEU A 40 19.31 -4.47 -9.79
CA LEU A 40 18.82 -4.74 -8.45
C LEU A 40 19.30 -3.63 -7.51
N ILE A 41 18.37 -3.04 -6.77
CA ILE A 41 18.66 -2.02 -5.74
C ILE A 41 18.41 -2.58 -4.33
N ASP A 42 18.82 -1.84 -3.31
CA ASP A 42 18.54 -2.21 -1.92
C ASP A 42 17.02 -2.29 -1.68
N ASN A 43 16.60 -3.30 -0.91
CA ASN A 43 15.18 -3.57 -0.73
C ASN A 43 14.48 -2.51 0.11
N SER A 44 15.13 -1.98 1.17
CA SER A 44 14.54 -0.94 2.02
C SER A 44 14.42 0.38 1.26
N PHE A 45 15.45 0.73 0.50
CA PHE A 45 15.44 1.91 -0.36
C PHE A 45 14.41 1.79 -1.48
N GLY A 46 14.25 0.59 -2.06
CA GLY A 46 13.19 0.32 -3.04
C GLY A 46 11.79 0.55 -2.46
N TRP A 47 11.52 0.05 -1.24
CA TRP A 47 10.26 0.28 -0.55
C TRP A 47 9.99 1.76 -0.28
N PHE A 48 11.00 2.51 0.18
CA PHE A 48 10.89 3.94 0.39
C PHE A 48 10.48 4.68 -0.89
N ILE A 49 11.19 4.44 -2.00
CA ILE A 49 10.92 5.12 -3.27
C ILE A 49 9.54 4.80 -3.83
N MET A 50 9.14 3.53 -3.82
CA MET A 50 7.90 3.13 -4.48
C MET A 50 6.63 3.63 -3.78
N GLU A 51 6.68 3.87 -2.46
CA GLU A 51 5.53 4.34 -1.68
C GLU A 51 5.50 5.87 -1.50
N LEU A 52 6.63 6.54 -1.69
CA LEU A 52 6.78 7.98 -1.49
C LEU A 52 5.79 8.85 -2.30
N PRO A 53 5.46 8.55 -3.57
CA PRO A 53 4.51 9.35 -4.33
C PRO A 53 3.13 9.43 -3.68
N ALA A 54 2.61 8.30 -3.18
CA ALA A 54 1.30 8.29 -2.54
C ALA A 54 1.30 9.07 -1.22
N LEU A 55 2.41 9.03 -0.47
CA LEU A 55 2.57 9.81 0.75
C LEU A 55 2.50 11.33 0.50
N ILE A 56 2.99 11.81 -0.64
CA ILE A 56 3.14 13.24 -0.92
C ILE A 56 2.00 13.78 -1.77
N ILE A 57 1.70 13.11 -2.90
CA ILE A 57 0.86 13.68 -3.95
C ILE A 57 -0.57 13.89 -3.48
N MET A 58 -1.18 12.89 -2.88
CA MET A 58 -2.57 12.97 -2.43
C MET A 58 -2.76 14.06 -1.36
N PRO A 59 -1.97 14.13 -0.28
CA PRO A 59 -2.07 15.22 0.70
C PRO A 59 -1.88 16.61 0.09
N VAL A 60 -0.86 16.77 -0.75
CA VAL A 60 -0.56 18.08 -1.37
C VAL A 60 -1.71 18.56 -2.25
N LEU A 61 -2.32 17.69 -3.04
CA LEU A 61 -3.46 18.04 -3.88
C LEU A 61 -4.72 18.33 -3.07
N SER A 62 -5.02 17.48 -2.08
CA SER A 62 -6.26 17.59 -1.29
C SER A 62 -6.29 18.82 -0.39
N LEU A 63 -5.14 19.27 0.13
CA LEU A 63 -5.06 20.37 1.08
C LEU A 63 -4.95 21.76 0.42
N GLN A 64 -4.98 21.86 -0.91
CA GLN A 64 -4.79 23.15 -1.61
C GLN A 64 -5.88 24.20 -1.35
N ASN A 65 -7.09 23.79 -0.98
CA ASN A 65 -8.24 24.70 -0.86
C ASN A 65 -9.21 24.31 0.25
N THR A 66 -8.73 23.97 1.47
CA THR A 66 -9.70 23.39 2.36
C THR A 66 -9.55 23.72 3.83
N ASP A 67 -10.61 24.35 4.34
CA ASP A 67 -10.96 24.34 5.77
C ASP A 67 -11.94 23.20 6.10
N ASN A 68 -12.16 22.25 5.17
CA ASN A 68 -13.11 21.16 5.32
C ASN A 68 -12.55 20.08 6.27
N PRO A 69 -13.14 19.87 7.46
CA PRO A 69 -12.66 18.89 8.43
C PRO A 69 -12.64 17.44 7.91
N LEU A 70 -13.59 17.11 7.01
CA LEU A 70 -13.64 15.76 6.43
C LEU A 70 -12.45 15.51 5.49
N VAL A 71 -12.05 16.51 4.69
CA VAL A 71 -10.84 16.40 3.86
C VAL A 71 -9.61 16.23 4.73
N THR A 72 -9.50 17.01 5.79
CA THR A 72 -8.40 16.89 6.75
C THR A 72 -8.33 15.50 7.37
N LEU A 73 -9.48 14.93 7.76
CA LEU A 73 -9.56 13.57 8.29
C LEU A 73 -9.12 12.53 7.26
N ILE A 74 -9.61 12.61 6.01
CA ILE A 74 -9.22 11.69 4.93
C ILE A 74 -7.72 11.77 4.67
N VAL A 75 -7.17 12.98 4.58
CA VAL A 75 -5.73 13.19 4.38
C VAL A 75 -4.93 12.62 5.57
N PHE A 76 -5.42 12.78 6.78
CA PHE A 76 -4.73 12.27 7.98
C PHE A 76 -4.66 10.74 8.00
N ILE A 77 -5.78 10.03 7.73
CA ILE A 77 -5.78 8.57 7.69
C ILE A 77 -4.95 8.02 6.53
N TRP A 78 -5.00 8.65 5.35
CA TRP A 78 -4.13 8.34 4.22
C TRP A 78 -2.65 8.53 4.56
N PHE A 79 -2.32 9.66 5.19
CA PHE A 79 -0.96 9.94 5.63
C PHE A 79 -0.45 8.91 6.63
N LEU A 80 -1.27 8.50 7.61
CA LEU A 80 -0.89 7.47 8.58
C LEU A 80 -0.49 6.16 7.89
N HIS A 81 -1.30 5.69 6.92
CA HIS A 81 -1.01 4.48 6.17
C HIS A 81 0.30 4.61 5.39
N TYR A 82 0.41 5.61 4.52
CA TYR A 82 1.58 5.75 3.65
C TYR A 82 2.84 6.17 4.40
N PHE A 83 2.74 6.89 5.50
CA PHE A 83 3.88 7.17 6.39
C PHE A 83 4.43 5.87 7.00
N ASN A 84 3.53 5.00 7.45
CA ASN A 84 3.94 3.67 7.91
C ASN A 84 4.61 2.86 6.80
N ARG A 85 4.04 2.83 5.59
CA ARG A 85 4.54 2.03 4.46
C ARG A 85 5.82 2.59 3.85
N SER A 86 5.92 3.91 3.72
CA SER A 86 7.04 4.59 3.07
C SER A 86 8.24 4.79 4.00
N ILE A 87 8.00 5.08 5.29
CA ILE A 87 9.06 5.47 6.22
C ILE A 87 9.29 4.37 7.28
N ILE A 88 8.25 4.06 8.07
CA ILE A 88 8.42 3.20 9.25
C ILE A 88 8.76 1.76 8.83
N PHE A 89 8.02 1.21 7.89
CA PHE A 89 8.23 -0.18 7.45
C PHE A 89 9.61 -0.41 6.83
N PRO A 90 10.11 0.42 5.87
CA PRO A 90 11.45 0.26 5.32
C PRO A 90 12.58 0.37 6.35
N LEU A 91 12.44 1.23 7.36
CA LEU A 91 13.42 1.35 8.45
C LEU A 91 13.43 0.13 9.37
N ARG A 92 12.28 -0.53 9.54
CA ARG A 92 12.12 -1.68 10.43
C ARG A 92 12.41 -3.01 9.76
N ILE A 93 12.27 -3.07 8.44
CA ILE A 93 12.45 -4.30 7.67
C ILE A 93 13.93 -4.69 7.64
N ASN A 94 14.29 -5.75 8.38
CA ASN A 94 15.66 -6.28 8.37
C ASN A 94 15.84 -7.22 7.18
N THR A 95 16.22 -6.68 6.05
CA THR A 95 16.35 -7.45 4.81
C THR A 95 17.78 -7.94 4.52
N LYS A 96 18.77 -7.66 5.38
CA LYS A 96 20.17 -8.16 5.30
C LYS A 96 20.64 -8.45 3.86
N LYS A 97 20.97 -7.39 3.11
CA LYS A 97 21.47 -7.49 1.72
C LYS A 97 20.46 -8.02 0.67
N LYS A 98 19.17 -8.15 0.98
CA LYS A 98 18.16 -8.47 -0.04
C LYS A 98 18.01 -7.31 -0.99
N ARG A 99 17.83 -7.65 -2.25
CA ARG A 99 17.66 -6.68 -3.33
C ARG A 99 16.31 -6.86 -4.00
N ILE A 100 15.80 -5.78 -4.58
CA ILE A 100 14.57 -5.75 -5.37
C ILE A 100 14.89 -5.28 -6.80
N PRO A 101 14.29 -5.88 -7.84
CA PRO A 101 14.45 -5.39 -9.20
C PRO A 101 13.91 -3.97 -9.36
N ILE A 102 14.70 -3.11 -10.01
CA ILE A 102 14.31 -1.71 -10.24
C ILE A 102 12.99 -1.60 -11.03
N LEU A 103 12.71 -2.55 -11.91
CA LEU A 103 11.46 -2.59 -12.66
C LEU A 103 10.24 -2.70 -11.75
N ILE A 104 10.32 -3.49 -10.67
CA ILE A 104 9.25 -3.60 -9.66
C ILE A 104 9.07 -2.26 -8.95
N VAL A 105 10.17 -1.62 -8.57
CA VAL A 105 10.14 -0.32 -7.89
C VAL A 105 9.53 0.75 -8.79
N LEU A 106 9.93 0.82 -10.06
CA LEU A 106 9.38 1.79 -11.02
C LEU A 106 7.89 1.53 -11.31
N SER A 107 7.48 0.26 -11.43
CA SER A 107 6.07 -0.09 -11.61
C SER A 107 5.21 0.37 -10.44
N ALA A 108 5.67 0.11 -9.21
CA ALA A 108 4.97 0.53 -8.00
C ALA A 108 5.00 2.05 -7.81
N PHE A 109 6.12 2.71 -8.11
CA PHE A 109 6.24 4.16 -8.11
C PHE A 109 5.21 4.81 -9.06
N THR A 110 5.12 4.31 -10.29
CA THR A 110 4.15 4.80 -11.28
C THR A 110 2.71 4.56 -10.80
N PHE A 111 2.42 3.37 -10.27
CA PHE A 111 1.12 3.06 -9.71
C PHE A 111 0.76 4.03 -8.57
N ASN A 112 1.65 4.22 -7.61
CA ASN A 112 1.43 5.10 -6.46
C ASN A 112 1.34 6.58 -6.85
N THR A 113 2.05 7.00 -7.91
CA THR A 113 1.88 8.34 -8.49
C THR A 113 0.46 8.53 -9.03
N ILE A 114 -0.03 7.60 -9.84
CA ILE A 114 -1.37 7.65 -10.41
C ILE A 114 -2.43 7.56 -9.31
N ASN A 115 -2.24 6.67 -8.35
CA ASN A 115 -3.13 6.50 -7.19
C ASN A 115 -3.23 7.80 -6.36
N GLY A 116 -2.10 8.43 -6.06
CA GLY A 116 -2.05 9.70 -5.35
C GLY A 116 -2.73 10.84 -6.12
N LEU A 117 -2.52 10.92 -7.44
CA LEU A 117 -3.16 11.92 -8.30
C LEU A 117 -4.68 11.74 -8.34
N PHE A 118 -5.17 10.52 -8.56
CA PHE A 118 -6.61 10.27 -8.64
C PHE A 118 -7.33 10.53 -7.32
N ASN A 119 -6.80 10.01 -6.22
CA ASN A 119 -7.44 10.21 -4.92
C ASN A 119 -7.33 11.66 -4.47
N GLY A 120 -6.18 12.32 -4.66
CA GLY A 120 -6.00 13.72 -4.31
C GLY A 120 -6.94 14.64 -5.08
N TYR A 121 -7.04 14.46 -6.40
CA TYR A 121 -7.97 15.21 -7.24
C TYR A 121 -9.44 14.93 -6.90
N HIS A 122 -9.79 13.65 -6.64
CA HIS A 122 -11.14 13.28 -6.25
C HIS A 122 -11.54 13.95 -4.93
N VAL A 123 -10.70 13.90 -3.92
CA VAL A 123 -10.94 14.51 -2.61
C VAL A 123 -11.07 16.03 -2.74
N GLN A 124 -10.17 16.66 -3.49
CA GLN A 124 -10.19 18.12 -3.72
C GLN A 124 -11.50 18.61 -4.33
N ILE A 125 -12.10 17.86 -5.28
CA ILE A 125 -13.23 18.35 -6.07
C ILE A 125 -14.57 17.83 -5.56
N ASN A 126 -14.62 16.60 -5.06
CA ASN A 126 -15.90 15.91 -4.84
C ASN A 126 -16.28 15.78 -3.36
N VAL A 127 -15.37 16.06 -2.43
CA VAL A 127 -15.70 15.99 -1.00
C VAL A 127 -16.35 17.29 -0.57
N SER A 128 -17.68 17.27 -0.39
CA SER A 128 -18.47 18.37 0.16
C SER A 128 -18.28 18.49 1.67
N GLU A 129 -18.61 19.65 2.22
CA GLU A 129 -18.69 19.83 3.66
C GLU A 129 -19.75 18.90 4.25
N THR A 130 -19.33 18.06 5.18
CA THR A 130 -20.16 17.07 5.83
C THR A 130 -19.75 16.99 7.31
N ASN A 131 -20.70 16.71 8.15
CA ASN A 131 -20.41 16.51 9.57
C ASN A 131 -19.58 15.24 9.76
N ILE A 132 -18.36 15.40 10.27
CA ILE A 132 -17.43 14.27 10.53
C ILE A 132 -17.97 13.23 11.53
N PHE A 133 -19.03 13.57 12.28
CA PHE A 133 -19.68 12.66 13.21
C PHE A 133 -20.85 11.89 12.57
N GLU A 134 -21.03 11.95 11.26
CA GLU A 134 -21.98 11.05 10.60
C GLU A 134 -21.57 9.59 10.76
N TYR A 135 -22.58 8.73 10.93
CA TYR A 135 -22.36 7.31 11.26
C TYR A 135 -21.54 6.57 10.19
N ASN A 136 -21.70 6.90 8.93
CA ASN A 136 -20.94 6.34 7.81
C ASN A 136 -19.46 6.71 7.87
N ILE A 137 -19.13 7.94 8.29
CA ILE A 137 -17.74 8.40 8.46
C ILE A 137 -17.11 7.70 9.65
N ILE A 138 -17.82 7.64 10.78
CA ILE A 138 -17.36 6.91 11.97
C ILE A 138 -17.13 5.43 11.64
N LEU A 139 -18.04 4.80 10.92
CA LEU A 139 -17.91 3.41 10.49
C LEU A 139 -16.68 3.24 9.56
N GLY A 140 -16.47 4.16 8.62
CA GLY A 140 -15.29 4.17 7.74
C GLY A 140 -13.98 4.25 8.52
N VAL A 141 -13.89 5.15 9.50
CA VAL A 141 -12.71 5.30 10.37
C VAL A 141 -12.48 4.03 11.21
N LEU A 142 -13.54 3.39 11.69
CA LEU A 142 -13.43 2.13 12.42
C LEU A 142 -12.92 0.99 11.53
N ILE A 143 -13.44 0.86 10.32
CA ILE A 143 -13.00 -0.14 9.33
C ILE A 143 -11.53 0.08 8.98
N PHE A 144 -11.15 1.31 8.66
CA PHE A 144 -9.76 1.69 8.41
C PHE A 144 -8.84 1.30 9.58
N SER A 145 -9.26 1.64 10.81
CA SER A 145 -8.48 1.35 12.01
C SER A 145 -8.27 -0.16 12.22
N ILE A 146 -9.30 -0.96 11.95
CA ILE A 146 -9.22 -2.43 12.01
C ILE A 146 -8.23 -2.93 10.96
N GLY A 147 -8.33 -2.47 9.71
CA GLY A 147 -7.40 -2.81 8.63
C GLY A 147 -5.96 -2.47 8.99
N MET A 148 -5.71 -1.25 9.46
CA MET A 148 -4.39 -0.78 9.90
C MET A 148 -3.80 -1.64 11.02
N ILE A 149 -4.60 -2.02 12.02
CA ILE A 149 -4.16 -2.91 13.11
C ILE A 149 -3.78 -4.28 12.54
N ILE A 150 -4.58 -4.84 11.64
CA ILE A 150 -4.29 -6.13 10.99
C ILE A 150 -2.99 -6.03 10.19
N ASN A 151 -2.84 -4.98 9.38
CA ASN A 151 -1.65 -4.75 8.57
C ASN A 151 -0.39 -4.68 9.45
N VAL A 152 -0.35 -3.73 10.39
CA VAL A 152 0.82 -3.47 11.24
C VAL A 152 1.18 -4.67 12.13
N THR A 153 0.19 -5.34 12.72
CA THR A 153 0.44 -6.51 13.57
C THR A 153 0.96 -7.70 12.78
N SER A 154 0.48 -7.88 11.55
CA SER A 154 0.95 -8.94 10.64
C SER A 154 2.37 -8.66 10.15
N ASP A 155 2.67 -7.44 9.76
CA ASP A 155 4.02 -7.03 9.38
C ASP A 155 5.00 -7.16 10.55
N ASN A 156 4.60 -6.80 11.77
CA ASN A 156 5.41 -7.00 12.98
C ASN A 156 5.77 -8.47 13.18
N LYS A 157 4.84 -9.38 12.98
CA LYS A 157 5.08 -10.83 13.03
C LYS A 157 6.08 -11.26 11.96
N LEU A 158 5.91 -10.81 10.72
CA LEU A 158 6.83 -11.13 9.62
C LEU A 158 8.23 -10.58 9.85
N ILE A 159 8.35 -9.37 10.40
CA ILE A 159 9.64 -8.75 10.74
C ILE A 159 10.31 -9.52 11.89
N SER A 160 9.57 -9.92 12.93
CA SER A 160 10.14 -10.68 14.05
C SER A 160 10.70 -12.03 13.61
N LEU A 161 9.99 -12.75 12.74
CA LEU A 161 10.46 -14.03 12.18
C LEU A 161 11.76 -13.89 11.36
N ARG A 162 11.98 -12.72 10.74
CA ARG A 162 13.21 -12.44 9.99
C ARG A 162 14.42 -12.11 10.87
N LYS A 163 14.20 -11.69 12.12
CA LYS A 163 15.29 -11.42 13.09
C LYS A 163 15.89 -12.72 13.60
N GLU A 164 15.15 -13.78 13.63
CA GLU A 164 15.63 -15.10 14.02
C GLU A 164 16.59 -15.64 12.95
N LYS A 165 17.77 -16.06 13.36
CA LYS A 165 18.89 -16.48 12.47
C LYS A 165 18.64 -17.77 11.67
N MET A 166 17.53 -18.47 11.90
CA MET A 166 17.20 -19.75 11.28
C MET A 166 16.27 -19.55 10.09
N GLY A 167 16.77 -19.66 8.87
CA GLY A 167 16.10 -19.93 7.60
C GLY A 167 14.74 -19.24 7.34
N TYR A 168 14.05 -19.69 6.32
CA TYR A 168 12.68 -19.27 6.01
C TYR A 168 11.69 -19.98 6.93
N LYS A 169 10.96 -19.20 7.74
CA LYS A 169 9.90 -19.72 8.61
C LYS A 169 8.53 -19.33 8.05
N ILE A 170 7.60 -20.28 8.08
CA ILE A 170 6.19 -20.01 7.74
C ILE A 170 5.55 -19.39 9.00
N PRO A 171 4.93 -18.19 8.88
CA PRO A 171 4.24 -17.60 10.00
C PRO A 171 3.02 -18.43 10.42
N ASN A 172 2.86 -18.65 11.71
CA ASN A 172 1.74 -19.37 12.30
C ASN A 172 1.09 -18.52 13.41
N GLY A 173 -0.18 -18.78 13.69
CA GLY A 173 -0.96 -18.13 14.74
C GLY A 173 -1.69 -16.86 14.28
N LYS A 174 -2.71 -16.46 15.05
CA LYS A 174 -3.60 -15.34 14.70
C LYS A 174 -4.19 -15.53 13.30
N LEU A 175 -4.29 -14.45 12.54
CA LEU A 175 -4.86 -14.47 11.19
C LEU A 175 -4.05 -15.29 10.18
N PHE A 176 -2.76 -15.59 10.41
CA PHE A 176 -1.97 -16.46 9.54
C PHE A 176 -2.46 -17.91 9.50
N ASN A 177 -3.31 -18.33 10.43
CA ASN A 177 -3.95 -19.64 10.38
C ASN A 177 -5.10 -19.71 9.38
N PHE A 178 -5.65 -18.57 8.99
CA PHE A 178 -6.82 -18.44 8.10
C PHE A 178 -6.47 -17.86 6.74
N VAL A 179 -5.52 -16.93 6.70
CA VAL A 179 -5.13 -16.18 5.50
C VAL A 179 -3.62 -16.20 5.34
N SER A 180 -3.14 -16.48 4.12
CA SER A 180 -1.70 -16.57 3.83
C SER A 180 -0.95 -15.24 4.01
N CYS A 181 -1.64 -14.11 3.72
CA CYS A 181 -1.06 -12.76 3.76
C CYS A 181 -2.02 -11.79 4.46
N PRO A 182 -2.18 -11.88 5.80
CA PRO A 182 -3.12 -11.03 6.52
C PRO A 182 -2.71 -9.54 6.50
N ASN A 183 -1.45 -9.21 6.27
CA ASN A 183 -1.02 -7.84 6.05
C ASN A 183 -1.70 -7.22 4.80
N TYR A 184 -1.79 -7.94 3.69
CA TYR A 184 -2.52 -7.48 2.51
C TYR A 184 -4.04 -7.47 2.72
N LEU A 185 -4.57 -8.40 3.52
CA LEU A 185 -5.97 -8.33 3.93
C LEU A 185 -6.26 -7.05 4.70
N GLY A 186 -5.34 -6.63 5.59
CA GLY A 186 -5.42 -5.35 6.27
C GLY A 186 -5.50 -4.18 5.29
N GLU A 187 -4.61 -4.13 4.30
CA GLU A 187 -4.59 -3.10 3.25
C GLU A 187 -5.86 -3.06 2.37
N ILE A 188 -6.54 -4.20 2.20
CA ILE A 188 -7.83 -4.26 1.48
C ILE A 188 -8.98 -3.71 2.33
N ILE A 189 -8.89 -3.87 3.64
CA ILE A 189 -9.91 -3.39 4.59
C ILE A 189 -9.74 -1.89 4.88
N GLU A 190 -8.50 -1.39 4.90
CA GLU A 190 -8.20 0.04 5.00
C GLU A 190 -8.83 0.85 3.86
#